data_d901789d5364d0d0ad7e76c273c76009
#
_entry.id   d901789d5364d0d0ad7e76c273c76009
#
_cell.length_a   1.000
_cell.length_b   1.000
_cell.length_c   1.000
_cell.angle_alpha   90.00
_cell.angle_beta   90.00
_cell.angle_gamma   90.00
#
_symmetry.space_group_name_H-M   'P 1'
#
loop_
_entity.id
_entity.type
_entity.pdbx_description
1 polymer ?
#
loop_
_entity_poly.entity_id
_entity_poly.type
_entity_poly.pdbx_seq_one_letter_code
_entity_poly.pdbx_strand_id
1 'polypeptide(L)'
;TKEFPASQRSNEAGEVISWVVSKFGPFISNDAMRNIIGQTKSGFNLREIMDNNKILLVNLSKGKMGELNSKLLGIIFVMKFQAAAMSRADIPEDQRVDFSLYVDEFQNFATDSFESILSEARKYKLSLIMGNQFMTQLTDKIREAIIGNVGTVISGRIGVTDAELMVKKFQPTFDVDDLAKLPNFQSITSVMINNVPSAPFSMNWIPPMGQVNNQL
;
A
#
# COMPACT_ATOMS: atom_id res chain seq x y z
N THR A 1 -19.09 22.52 -27.19
CA THR A 1 -18.20 23.38 -26.40
C THR A 1 -18.96 24.64 -26.07
N LYS A 2 -19.40 24.84 -24.81
CA LYS A 2 -19.98 26.11 -24.35
C LYS A 2 -18.83 27.09 -24.15
N GLU A 3 -18.79 28.17 -24.94
CA GLU A 3 -17.84 29.25 -24.77
C GLU A 3 -18.24 30.13 -23.57
N PHE A 4 -17.32 30.38 -22.66
CA PHE A 4 -17.52 31.31 -21.56
C PHE A 4 -17.54 32.77 -22.05
N PRO A 5 -18.35 33.66 -21.45
CA PRO A 5 -18.39 35.07 -21.83
C PRO A 5 -17.02 35.76 -21.62
N ALA A 6 -16.65 36.66 -22.53
CA ALA A 6 -15.31 37.25 -22.58
C ALA A 6 -14.91 38.09 -21.32
N SER A 7 -15.87 38.63 -20.57
CA SER A 7 -15.62 39.43 -19.37
C SER A 7 -15.29 38.65 -18.10
N GLN A 8 -15.61 37.33 -18.06
CA GLN A 8 -15.26 36.43 -16.94
C GLN A 8 -13.96 35.65 -17.21
N ARG A 9 -13.48 35.65 -18.46
CA ARG A 9 -12.37 34.84 -18.93
C ARG A 9 -11.00 35.17 -18.30
N SER A 10 -10.76 36.39 -17.83
CA SER A 10 -9.42 36.77 -17.36
C SER A 10 -9.15 36.39 -15.89
N ASN A 11 -10.13 36.52 -15.02
CA ASN A 11 -9.95 36.20 -13.61
C ASN A 11 -10.15 34.71 -13.32
N GLU A 12 -11.23 34.10 -13.84
CA GLU A 12 -11.49 32.65 -13.66
C GLU A 12 -10.43 31.78 -14.36
N ALA A 13 -9.97 32.18 -15.55
CA ALA A 13 -8.88 31.47 -16.23
C ALA A 13 -7.56 31.55 -15.44
N GLY A 14 -7.26 32.71 -14.83
CA GLY A 14 -6.10 32.91 -13.98
C GLY A 14 -6.15 32.04 -12.71
N GLU A 15 -7.31 31.97 -12.07
CA GLU A 15 -7.52 31.13 -10.90
C GLU A 15 -7.42 29.64 -11.23
N VAL A 16 -8.05 29.19 -12.33
CA VAL A 16 -7.98 27.80 -12.79
C VAL A 16 -6.55 27.41 -13.15
N ILE A 17 -5.82 28.27 -13.88
CA ILE A 17 -4.42 28.04 -14.25
C ILE A 17 -3.55 27.97 -12.98
N SER A 18 -3.75 28.93 -12.05
CA SER A 18 -3.02 28.94 -10.77
C SER A 18 -3.29 27.69 -9.97
N TRP A 19 -4.54 27.23 -9.91
CA TRP A 19 -4.92 25.98 -9.24
C TRP A 19 -4.29 24.76 -9.88
N VAL A 20 -4.33 24.65 -11.21
CA VAL A 20 -3.67 23.56 -11.96
C VAL A 20 -2.17 23.58 -11.74
N VAL A 21 -1.51 24.73 -11.86
CA VAL A 21 -0.06 24.88 -11.66
C VAL A 21 0.33 24.52 -10.22
N SER A 22 -0.47 24.90 -9.23
CA SER A 22 -0.21 24.55 -7.83
C SER A 22 -0.24 23.03 -7.59
N LYS A 23 -1.07 22.29 -8.32
CA LYS A 23 -1.18 20.83 -8.21
C LYS A 23 -0.10 20.10 -9.01
N PHE A 24 0.22 20.59 -10.20
CA PHE A 24 1.19 19.96 -11.09
C PHE A 24 2.62 20.51 -10.92
N GLY A 25 2.77 21.70 -10.36
CA GLY A 25 4.08 22.33 -10.13
C GLY A 25 5.11 21.42 -9.44
N PRO A 26 4.77 20.77 -8.31
CA PRO A 26 5.68 19.86 -7.61
C PRO A 26 6.17 18.68 -8.47
N PHE A 27 5.37 18.23 -9.43
CA PHE A 27 5.74 17.14 -10.35
C PHE A 27 6.70 17.62 -11.45
N ILE A 28 6.42 18.80 -11.98
CA ILE A 28 7.18 19.34 -13.12
C ILE A 28 8.53 19.91 -12.65
N SER A 29 8.58 20.46 -11.44
CA SER A 29 9.80 21.03 -10.87
C SER A 29 10.82 19.99 -10.39
N ASN A 30 10.39 18.76 -10.12
CA ASN A 30 11.28 17.67 -9.75
C ASN A 30 11.68 16.87 -10.98
N ASP A 31 12.97 16.85 -11.31
CA ASP A 31 13.50 16.19 -12.52
C ASP A 31 13.18 14.69 -12.57
N ALA A 32 13.30 13.99 -11.44
CA ALA A 32 12.97 12.57 -11.38
C ALA A 32 11.49 12.31 -11.66
N MET A 33 10.60 13.10 -11.05
CA MET A 33 9.15 13.00 -11.29
C MET A 33 8.80 13.31 -12.73
N ARG A 34 9.34 14.39 -13.27
CA ARG A 34 9.13 14.78 -14.66
C ARG A 34 9.56 13.68 -15.64
N ASN A 35 10.71 13.06 -15.39
CA ASN A 35 11.25 11.99 -16.24
C ASN A 35 10.44 10.69 -16.10
N ILE A 36 9.85 10.40 -14.94
CA ILE A 36 9.00 9.21 -14.74
C ILE A 36 7.63 9.40 -15.37
N ILE A 37 6.96 10.54 -15.09
CA ILE A 37 5.56 10.77 -15.49
C ILE A 37 5.47 11.29 -16.93
N GLY A 38 6.47 12.05 -17.40
CA GLY A 38 6.50 12.66 -18.72
C GLY A 38 6.81 11.72 -19.88
N GLN A 39 6.97 10.41 -19.64
CA GLN A 39 7.23 9.44 -20.72
C GLN A 39 5.97 9.18 -21.54
N THR A 40 6.12 9.13 -22.86
CA THR A 40 5.02 8.82 -23.79
C THR A 40 4.61 7.35 -23.76
N LYS A 41 5.51 6.47 -23.31
CA LYS A 41 5.26 5.04 -23.17
C LYS A 41 5.80 4.57 -21.82
N SER A 42 5.07 3.67 -21.17
CA SER A 42 5.57 2.98 -19.97
C SER A 42 6.73 2.06 -20.34
N GLY A 43 7.80 2.08 -19.55
CA GLY A 43 8.96 1.20 -19.75
C GLY A 43 8.68 -0.28 -19.38
N PHE A 44 7.57 -0.55 -18.72
CA PHE A 44 7.13 -1.90 -18.32
C PHE A 44 5.61 -1.99 -18.25
N ASN A 45 5.09 -3.22 -18.35
CA ASN A 45 3.68 -3.54 -18.22
C ASN A 45 3.46 -4.34 -16.92
N LEU A 46 2.68 -3.78 -15.99
CA LEU A 46 2.43 -4.45 -14.69
C LEU A 46 1.66 -5.75 -14.85
N ARG A 47 0.73 -5.85 -15.81
CA ARG A 47 0.01 -7.07 -16.10
C ARG A 47 0.98 -8.19 -16.54
N GLU A 48 1.91 -7.90 -17.44
CA GLU A 48 2.93 -8.85 -17.89
C GLU A 48 3.89 -9.26 -16.75
N ILE A 49 4.22 -8.33 -15.84
CA ILE A 49 5.03 -8.63 -14.66
C ILE A 49 4.32 -9.65 -13.79
N MET A 50 3.03 -9.44 -13.54
CA MET A 50 2.22 -10.31 -12.70
C MET A 50 2.02 -11.69 -13.34
N ASP A 51 1.69 -11.74 -14.63
CA ASP A 51 1.33 -12.99 -15.34
C ASP A 51 2.54 -13.85 -15.68
N ASN A 52 3.75 -13.29 -15.71
CA ASN A 52 4.99 -14.00 -16.03
C ASN A 52 5.90 -14.21 -14.81
N ASN A 53 5.38 -14.20 -13.59
CA ASN A 53 6.14 -14.44 -12.35
C ASN A 53 7.41 -13.57 -12.22
N LYS A 54 7.35 -12.32 -12.69
CA LYS A 54 8.50 -11.41 -12.60
C LYS A 54 8.55 -10.73 -11.23
N ILE A 55 9.76 -10.38 -10.80
CA ILE A 55 9.98 -9.59 -9.59
C ILE A 55 10.18 -8.14 -9.99
N LEU A 56 9.41 -7.23 -9.38
CA LEU A 56 9.55 -5.79 -9.52
C LEU A 56 9.93 -5.18 -8.16
N LEU A 57 11.10 -4.53 -8.10
CA LEU A 57 11.54 -3.79 -6.94
C LEU A 57 11.36 -2.30 -7.19
N VAL A 58 10.56 -1.64 -6.35
CA VAL A 58 10.24 -0.21 -6.47
C VAL A 58 10.80 0.51 -5.25
N ASN A 59 11.80 1.37 -5.49
CA ASN A 59 12.40 2.19 -4.44
C ASN A 59 11.77 3.59 -4.43
N LEU A 60 10.93 3.87 -3.45
CA LEU A 60 10.26 5.14 -3.22
C LEU A 60 10.90 5.92 -2.06
N SER A 61 12.22 5.90 -1.95
CA SER A 61 12.95 6.56 -0.85
C SER A 61 12.60 8.04 -0.74
N LYS A 62 12.07 8.45 0.42
CA LYS A 62 11.76 9.84 0.76
C LYS A 62 12.99 10.75 0.66
N GLY A 63 14.18 10.23 0.99
CA GLY A 63 15.43 10.99 0.93
C GLY A 63 15.85 11.38 -0.49
N LYS A 64 15.50 10.58 -1.51
CA LYS A 64 15.85 10.85 -2.92
C LYS A 64 14.80 11.67 -3.66
N MET A 65 13.52 11.45 -3.35
CA MET A 65 12.40 11.99 -4.13
C MET A 65 11.62 13.08 -3.40
N GLY A 66 11.80 13.21 -2.10
CA GLY A 66 10.94 13.99 -1.22
C GLY A 66 9.67 13.23 -0.83
N GLU A 67 9.10 13.59 0.31
CA GLU A 67 7.96 12.87 0.89
C GLU A 67 6.71 12.89 0.00
N LEU A 68 6.36 14.06 -0.53
CA LEU A 68 5.18 14.23 -1.38
C LEU A 68 5.25 13.39 -2.66
N ASN A 69 6.41 13.41 -3.33
CA ASN A 69 6.61 12.67 -4.57
C ASN A 69 6.64 11.16 -4.34
N SER A 70 7.30 10.72 -3.26
CA SER A 70 7.30 9.31 -2.84
C SER A 70 5.89 8.80 -2.58
N LYS A 71 5.11 9.54 -1.79
CA LYS A 71 3.71 9.22 -1.49
C LYS A 71 2.86 9.11 -2.75
N LEU A 72 2.99 10.08 -3.63
CA LEU A 72 2.18 10.12 -4.85
C LEU A 72 2.51 9.00 -5.83
N LEU A 73 3.79 8.73 -6.07
CA LEU A 73 4.19 7.60 -6.91
C LEU A 73 3.73 6.27 -6.31
N GLY A 74 3.83 6.11 -4.99
CA GLY A 74 3.34 4.92 -4.32
C GLY A 74 1.84 4.70 -4.53
N ILE A 75 1.04 5.77 -4.38
CA ILE A 75 -0.41 5.72 -4.66
C ILE A 75 -0.67 5.32 -6.13
N ILE A 76 0.06 5.93 -7.08
CA ILE A 76 -0.08 5.60 -8.51
C ILE A 76 0.30 4.14 -8.77
N PHE A 77 1.38 3.63 -8.17
CA PHE A 77 1.77 2.23 -8.30
C PHE A 77 0.70 1.28 -7.78
N VAL A 78 0.18 1.53 -6.59
CA VAL A 78 -0.88 0.70 -5.99
C VAL A 78 -2.13 0.68 -6.87
N MET A 79 -2.59 1.85 -7.33
CA MET A 79 -3.76 1.94 -8.24
C MET A 79 -3.51 1.20 -9.56
N LYS A 80 -2.31 1.29 -10.12
CA LYS A 80 -1.94 0.58 -11.35
C LYS A 80 -1.83 -0.94 -11.13
N PHE A 81 -1.34 -1.41 -9.99
CA PHE A 81 -1.37 -2.83 -9.64
C PHE A 81 -2.80 -3.35 -9.49
N GLN A 82 -3.66 -2.57 -8.83
CA GLN A 82 -5.09 -2.89 -8.76
C GLN A 82 -5.71 -3.02 -10.16
N ALA A 83 -5.52 -2.03 -11.02
CA ALA A 83 -6.04 -2.06 -12.37
C ALA A 83 -5.50 -3.24 -13.19
N ALA A 84 -4.19 -3.54 -13.05
CA ALA A 84 -3.58 -4.69 -13.69
C ALA A 84 -4.15 -6.03 -13.17
N ALA A 85 -4.38 -6.14 -11.85
CA ALA A 85 -5.03 -7.31 -11.27
C ALA A 85 -6.47 -7.47 -11.79
N MET A 86 -7.27 -6.42 -11.73
CA MET A 86 -8.66 -6.44 -12.21
C MET A 86 -8.78 -6.76 -13.70
N SER A 87 -7.81 -6.34 -14.53
CA SER A 87 -7.76 -6.68 -15.95
C SER A 87 -7.63 -8.17 -16.22
N ARG A 88 -7.25 -8.99 -15.21
CA ARG A 88 -7.21 -10.46 -15.27
C ARG A 88 -8.60 -11.11 -15.30
N ALA A 89 -9.67 -10.32 -15.29
CA ALA A 89 -11.03 -10.82 -15.48
C ALA A 89 -11.23 -11.54 -16.83
N ASP A 90 -10.35 -11.31 -17.80
CA ASP A 90 -10.32 -11.99 -19.10
C ASP A 90 -9.72 -13.41 -19.05
N ILE A 91 -9.11 -13.81 -17.92
CA ILE A 91 -8.53 -15.13 -17.69
C ILE A 91 -9.37 -15.88 -16.64
N PRO A 92 -9.70 -17.16 -16.83
CA PRO A 92 -10.31 -18.01 -15.80
C PRO A 92 -9.51 -17.97 -14.48
N GLU A 93 -10.19 -18.04 -13.34
CA GLU A 93 -9.56 -17.84 -12.02
C GLU A 93 -8.47 -18.87 -11.72
N ASP A 94 -8.66 -20.12 -12.15
CA ASP A 94 -7.72 -21.23 -11.98
C ASP A 94 -6.45 -21.10 -12.83
N GLN A 95 -6.49 -20.28 -13.88
CA GLN A 95 -5.35 -20.01 -14.76
C GLN A 95 -4.59 -18.72 -14.39
N ARG A 96 -5.11 -17.93 -13.45
CA ARG A 96 -4.43 -16.73 -12.99
C ARG A 96 -3.23 -17.10 -12.12
N VAL A 97 -2.11 -16.44 -12.37
CA VAL A 97 -0.88 -16.61 -11.61
C VAL A 97 -0.97 -15.84 -10.29
N ASP A 98 -0.57 -16.47 -9.18
CA ASP A 98 -0.48 -15.79 -7.90
C ASP A 98 0.60 -14.69 -7.94
N PHE A 99 0.26 -13.52 -7.44
CA PHE A 99 1.20 -12.40 -7.34
C PHE A 99 1.09 -11.73 -5.97
N SER A 100 2.24 -11.49 -5.35
CA SER A 100 2.31 -10.86 -4.03
C SER A 100 2.82 -9.42 -4.14
N LEU A 101 2.04 -8.47 -3.65
CA LEU A 101 2.39 -7.07 -3.55
C LEU A 101 2.76 -6.73 -2.10
N TYR A 102 4.05 -6.47 -1.87
CA TYR A 102 4.58 -6.03 -0.58
C TYR A 102 4.59 -4.51 -0.53
N VAL A 103 3.94 -3.94 0.47
CA VAL A 103 3.88 -2.49 0.67
C VAL A 103 4.38 -2.18 2.08
N ASP A 104 5.60 -1.71 2.17
CA ASP A 104 6.16 -1.20 3.42
C ASP A 104 5.68 0.23 3.69
N GLU A 105 5.58 0.61 4.97
CA GLU A 105 5.02 1.92 5.37
C GLU A 105 3.66 2.22 4.70
N PHE A 106 2.79 1.22 4.69
CA PHE A 106 1.50 1.21 3.99
C PHE A 106 0.67 2.47 4.25
N GLN A 107 0.70 3.04 5.45
CA GLN A 107 -0.04 4.26 5.80
C GLN A 107 0.29 5.46 4.89
N ASN A 108 1.46 5.47 4.26
CA ASN A 108 1.82 6.55 3.33
C ASN A 108 1.07 6.47 1.99
N PHE A 109 0.57 5.29 1.63
CA PHE A 109 -0.04 4.99 0.33
C PHE A 109 -1.53 4.66 0.43
N ALA A 110 -2.02 4.49 1.66
CA ALA A 110 -3.40 4.14 1.94
C ALA A 110 -4.35 5.26 1.48
N THR A 111 -5.27 4.92 0.59
CA THR A 111 -6.38 5.76 0.11
C THR A 111 -7.68 5.02 0.30
N ASP A 112 -8.81 5.70 0.26
CA ASP A 112 -10.14 5.05 0.40
C ASP A 112 -10.39 3.97 -0.66
N SER A 113 -9.70 4.04 -1.80
CA SER A 113 -9.74 2.99 -2.84
C SER A 113 -9.17 1.65 -2.37
N PHE A 114 -8.37 1.64 -1.30
CA PHE A 114 -7.79 0.41 -0.76
C PHE A 114 -8.81 -0.57 -0.20
N GLU A 115 -9.96 -0.10 0.25
CA GLU A 115 -11.05 -0.96 0.71
C GLU A 115 -11.47 -1.96 -0.39
N SER A 116 -11.61 -1.47 -1.63
CA SER A 116 -11.97 -2.34 -2.76
C SER A 116 -10.84 -3.32 -3.11
N ILE A 117 -9.57 -2.91 -2.97
CA ILE A 117 -8.44 -3.81 -3.17
C ILE A 117 -8.46 -4.93 -2.13
N LEU A 118 -8.61 -4.59 -0.85
CA LEU A 118 -8.64 -5.56 0.24
C LEU A 118 -9.77 -6.59 0.11
N SER A 119 -10.94 -6.17 -0.40
CA SER A 119 -12.10 -7.05 -0.56
C SER A 119 -12.07 -7.88 -1.85
N GLU A 120 -11.48 -7.37 -2.94
CA GLU A 120 -11.60 -7.97 -4.27
C GLU A 120 -10.30 -8.57 -4.83
N ALA A 121 -9.12 -8.13 -4.38
CA ALA A 121 -7.82 -8.50 -4.96
C ALA A 121 -7.60 -10.02 -5.01
N ARG A 122 -8.13 -10.74 -4.02
CA ARG A 122 -8.02 -12.21 -3.94
C ARG A 122 -8.60 -12.93 -5.17
N LYS A 123 -9.72 -12.45 -5.71
CA LYS A 123 -10.34 -13.02 -6.92
C LYS A 123 -9.42 -12.97 -8.13
N TYR A 124 -8.52 -12.00 -8.14
CA TYR A 124 -7.56 -11.77 -9.22
C TYR A 124 -6.17 -12.30 -8.90
N LYS A 125 -6.05 -13.16 -7.88
CA LYS A 125 -4.77 -13.74 -7.43
C LYS A 125 -3.72 -12.67 -7.10
N LEU A 126 -4.15 -11.55 -6.50
CA LEU A 126 -3.28 -10.54 -5.92
C LEU A 126 -3.34 -10.63 -4.39
N SER A 127 -2.24 -11.06 -3.79
CA SER A 127 -2.04 -11.06 -2.35
C SER A 127 -1.39 -9.75 -1.90
N LEU A 128 -1.91 -9.14 -0.84
CA LEU A 128 -1.34 -7.94 -0.23
C LEU A 128 -0.62 -8.29 1.05
N ILE A 129 0.64 -7.89 1.16
CA ILE A 129 1.45 -7.97 2.37
C ILE A 129 1.80 -6.54 2.76
N MET A 130 1.24 -6.07 3.87
CA MET A 130 1.33 -4.67 4.28
C MET A 130 2.09 -4.53 5.58
N GLY A 131 3.15 -3.72 5.59
CA GLY A 131 3.84 -3.27 6.79
C GLY A 131 3.32 -1.92 7.24
N ASN A 132 2.94 -1.80 8.51
CA ASN A 132 2.42 -0.56 9.10
C ASN A 132 2.95 -0.39 10.52
N GLN A 133 3.35 0.82 10.88
CA GLN A 133 3.86 1.11 12.23
C GLN A 133 2.75 1.53 13.19
N PHE A 134 1.78 2.34 12.73
CA PHE A 134 0.72 2.90 13.56
C PHE A 134 -0.64 2.79 12.86
N MET A 135 -1.54 2.00 13.41
CA MET A 135 -2.92 1.88 12.92
C MET A 135 -3.68 3.21 13.03
N THR A 136 -3.35 4.01 14.01
CA THR A 136 -3.95 5.35 14.23
C THR A 136 -3.66 6.36 13.11
N GLN A 137 -2.67 6.11 12.26
CA GLN A 137 -2.41 6.95 11.07
C GLN A 137 -3.34 6.64 9.89
N LEU A 138 -4.06 5.54 9.94
CA LEU A 138 -5.04 5.16 8.93
C LEU A 138 -6.41 5.78 9.24
N THR A 139 -7.18 6.07 8.21
CA THR A 139 -8.59 6.47 8.39
C THR A 139 -9.41 5.33 8.99
N ASP A 140 -10.49 5.67 9.69
CA ASP A 140 -11.37 4.65 10.31
C ASP A 140 -11.83 3.62 9.29
N LYS A 141 -12.21 4.08 8.11
CA LYS A 141 -12.67 3.23 7.01
C LYS A 141 -11.63 2.19 6.59
N ILE A 142 -10.37 2.59 6.47
CA ILE A 142 -9.27 1.69 6.09
C ILE A 142 -8.95 0.73 7.25
N ARG A 143 -8.95 1.20 8.50
CA ARG A 143 -8.74 0.35 9.68
C ARG A 143 -9.78 -0.76 9.77
N GLU A 144 -11.06 -0.40 9.61
CA GLU A 144 -12.16 -1.38 9.61
C GLU A 144 -12.02 -2.39 8.46
N ALA A 145 -11.65 -1.92 7.26
CA ALA A 145 -11.41 -2.79 6.12
C ALA A 145 -10.25 -3.76 6.37
N ILE A 146 -9.15 -3.32 6.98
CA ILE A 146 -8.02 -4.19 7.36
C ILE A 146 -8.47 -5.20 8.40
N ILE A 147 -9.11 -4.77 9.48
CA ILE A 147 -9.57 -5.66 10.54
C ILE A 147 -10.56 -6.70 9.97
N GLY A 148 -11.42 -6.31 9.04
CA GLY A 148 -12.42 -7.20 8.44
C GLY A 148 -11.87 -8.20 7.41
N ASN A 149 -10.91 -7.78 6.58
CA ASN A 149 -10.48 -8.56 5.41
C ASN A 149 -9.11 -9.25 5.56
N VAL A 150 -8.23 -8.77 6.47
CA VAL A 150 -6.91 -9.37 6.64
C VAL A 150 -6.99 -10.66 7.46
N GLY A 151 -6.57 -11.76 6.86
CA GLY A 151 -6.63 -13.08 7.47
C GLY A 151 -5.42 -13.41 8.34
N THR A 152 -4.22 -13.06 7.91
CA THR A 152 -2.97 -13.27 8.67
C THR A 152 -2.51 -11.95 9.26
N VAL A 153 -2.28 -11.92 10.56
CA VAL A 153 -1.82 -10.73 11.29
C VAL A 153 -0.60 -11.08 12.12
N ILE A 154 0.44 -10.30 12.00
CA ILE A 154 1.67 -10.40 12.78
C ILE A 154 1.90 -9.04 13.44
N SER A 155 1.90 -8.99 14.75
CA SER A 155 2.14 -7.77 15.52
C SER A 155 3.40 -7.89 16.36
N GLY A 156 4.33 -6.97 16.16
CA GLY A 156 5.37 -6.70 17.16
C GLY A 156 4.83 -5.88 18.33
N ARG A 157 5.71 -5.35 19.17
CA ARG A 157 5.30 -4.41 20.22
C ARG A 157 4.73 -3.14 19.63
N ILE A 158 3.53 -2.76 20.05
CA ILE A 158 2.79 -1.58 19.61
C ILE A 158 2.34 -0.74 20.81
N GLY A 159 2.01 0.53 20.58
CA GLY A 159 1.46 1.40 21.60
C GLY A 159 0.07 0.94 22.08
N VAL A 160 -0.30 1.35 23.31
CA VAL A 160 -1.57 0.94 23.94
C VAL A 160 -2.78 1.22 23.06
N THR A 161 -2.85 2.39 22.44
CA THR A 161 -3.99 2.77 21.56
C THR A 161 -4.11 1.82 20.36
N ASP A 162 -3.00 1.48 19.71
CA ASP A 162 -3.01 0.51 18.61
C ASP A 162 -3.29 -0.93 19.12
N ALA A 163 -2.82 -1.26 20.32
CA ALA A 163 -3.10 -2.55 20.95
C ALA A 163 -4.59 -2.74 21.24
N GLU A 164 -5.30 -1.71 21.69
CA GLU A 164 -6.76 -1.73 21.89
C GLU A 164 -7.52 -1.99 20.59
N LEU A 165 -7.02 -1.49 19.47
CA LEU A 165 -7.60 -1.75 18.14
C LEU A 165 -7.33 -3.18 17.66
N MET A 166 -6.10 -3.65 17.85
CA MET A 166 -5.61 -4.90 17.26
C MET A 166 -5.91 -6.14 18.11
N VAL A 167 -6.13 -5.98 19.42
CA VAL A 167 -6.34 -7.10 20.35
C VAL A 167 -7.47 -8.04 19.93
N LYS A 168 -8.49 -7.52 19.26
CA LYS A 168 -9.63 -8.33 18.74
C LYS A 168 -9.19 -9.45 17.79
N LYS A 169 -8.03 -9.33 17.14
CA LYS A 169 -7.45 -10.38 16.29
C LYS A 169 -6.72 -11.49 17.06
N PHE A 170 -6.43 -11.24 18.34
CA PHE A 170 -5.60 -12.11 19.17
C PHE A 170 -6.33 -12.65 20.41
N GLN A 171 -7.55 -12.16 20.67
CA GLN A 171 -8.41 -12.69 21.73
C GLN A 171 -8.89 -14.11 21.42
N PRO A 172 -9.16 -14.95 22.46
CA PRO A 172 -9.00 -14.66 23.88
C PRO A 172 -7.59 -14.95 24.42
N THR A 173 -6.62 -15.32 23.57
CA THR A 173 -5.30 -15.84 23.99
C THR A 173 -4.39 -14.73 24.53
N PHE A 174 -4.48 -13.54 23.94
CA PHE A 174 -3.65 -12.38 24.31
C PHE A 174 -4.53 -11.16 24.59
N ASP A 175 -4.04 -10.29 25.46
CA ASP A 175 -4.68 -9.03 25.83
C ASP A 175 -3.89 -7.80 25.35
N VAL A 176 -4.35 -6.60 25.73
CA VAL A 176 -3.73 -5.31 25.36
C VAL A 176 -2.33 -5.19 25.95
N ASP A 177 -2.14 -5.66 27.18
CA ASP A 177 -0.86 -5.59 27.87
C ASP A 177 0.19 -6.49 27.21
N ASP A 178 -0.21 -7.66 26.73
CA ASP A 178 0.67 -8.57 25.98
C ASP A 178 1.22 -7.90 24.75
N LEU A 179 0.38 -7.21 23.96
CA LEU A 179 0.80 -6.49 22.76
C LEU A 179 1.69 -5.27 23.06
N ALA A 180 1.38 -4.54 24.14
CA ALA A 180 2.10 -3.32 24.50
C ALA A 180 3.45 -3.61 25.17
N LYS A 181 3.62 -4.77 25.79
CA LYS A 181 4.82 -5.14 26.56
C LYS A 181 5.69 -6.22 25.91
N LEU A 182 5.42 -6.57 24.65
CA LEU A 182 6.21 -7.56 23.92
C LEU A 182 7.71 -7.23 23.97
N PRO A 183 8.57 -8.21 24.24
CA PRO A 183 10.02 -8.05 24.11
C PRO A 183 10.44 -7.73 22.67
N ASN A 184 11.64 -7.18 22.51
CA ASN A 184 12.23 -7.00 21.20
C ASN A 184 12.41 -8.35 20.48
N PHE A 185 12.24 -8.36 19.17
CA PHE A 185 12.35 -9.56 18.32
C PHE A 185 11.32 -10.66 18.63
N GLN A 186 10.21 -10.29 19.26
CA GLN A 186 9.04 -11.15 19.40
C GLN A 186 7.83 -10.56 18.71
N SER A 187 6.90 -11.42 18.32
CA SER A 187 5.59 -11.03 17.79
C SER A 187 4.49 -11.95 18.29
N ILE A 188 3.28 -11.42 18.31
CA ILE A 188 2.04 -12.20 18.41
C ILE A 188 1.46 -12.35 17.01
N THR A 189 1.08 -13.55 16.66
CA THR A 189 0.73 -13.93 15.30
C THR A 189 -0.56 -14.73 15.27
N SER A 190 -1.44 -14.41 14.32
CA SER A 190 -2.58 -15.23 13.92
C SER A 190 -2.48 -15.47 12.41
N VAL A 191 -2.46 -16.73 12.00
CA VAL A 191 -2.27 -17.14 10.60
C VAL A 191 -3.54 -17.71 10.02
N MET A 192 -3.89 -17.32 8.81
CA MET A 192 -4.98 -17.93 8.06
C MET A 192 -4.50 -19.24 7.43
N ILE A 193 -5.06 -20.37 7.85
CA ILE A 193 -4.76 -21.71 7.32
C ILE A 193 -6.04 -22.29 6.74
N ASN A 194 -6.06 -22.59 5.46
CA ASN A 194 -7.24 -23.14 4.77
C ASN A 194 -8.54 -22.36 5.03
N ASN A 195 -8.45 -21.03 4.98
CA ASN A 195 -9.53 -20.08 5.27
C ASN A 195 -10.05 -20.09 6.72
N VAL A 196 -9.31 -20.67 7.66
CA VAL A 196 -9.62 -20.65 9.09
C VAL A 196 -8.47 -19.94 9.82
N PRO A 197 -8.74 -18.92 10.65
CA PRO A 197 -7.71 -18.33 11.49
C PRO A 197 -7.19 -19.36 12.50
N SER A 198 -5.86 -19.44 12.64
CA SER A 198 -5.24 -20.22 13.72
C SER A 198 -5.54 -19.61 15.09
N ALA A 199 -5.44 -20.40 16.16
CA ALA A 199 -5.28 -19.84 17.48
C ALA A 199 -4.04 -18.91 17.46
N PRO A 200 -4.10 -17.72 18.07
CA PRO A 200 -2.95 -16.82 18.15
C PRO A 200 -1.81 -17.44 18.97
N PHE A 201 -0.59 -17.16 18.58
CA PHE A 201 0.62 -17.63 19.25
C PHE A 201 1.73 -16.58 19.21
N SER A 202 2.67 -16.67 20.15
CA SER A 202 3.88 -15.85 20.12
C SER A 202 5.00 -16.54 19.34
N MET A 203 5.84 -15.76 18.67
CA MET A 203 7.03 -16.27 18.00
C MET A 203 8.22 -15.33 18.16
N ASN A 204 9.41 -15.91 18.10
CA ASN A 204 10.67 -15.17 18.06
C ASN A 204 11.12 -14.96 16.61
N TRP A 205 11.61 -13.75 16.32
CA TRP A 205 12.20 -13.45 15.04
C TRP A 205 13.63 -13.99 14.94
N ILE A 206 13.95 -14.59 13.82
CA ILE A 206 15.31 -14.99 13.51
C ILE A 206 16.03 -13.76 12.92
N PRO A 207 17.22 -13.37 13.43
CA PRO A 207 18.00 -12.31 12.83
C PRO A 207 18.30 -12.59 11.36
N PRO A 208 18.40 -11.54 10.50
CA PRO A 208 18.77 -11.74 9.10
C PRO A 208 20.09 -12.47 8.98
N MET A 209 20.13 -13.59 8.24
CA MET A 209 21.34 -14.38 8.03
C MET A 209 22.19 -13.92 6.83
N GLY A 210 21.91 -12.74 6.27
CA GLY A 210 22.63 -12.19 5.12
C GLY A 210 23.81 -11.30 5.51
N GLN A 211 24.91 -11.38 4.75
CA GLN A 211 25.95 -10.35 4.80
C GLN A 211 25.42 -9.09 4.12
N VAL A 212 25.56 -7.93 4.77
CA VAL A 212 25.25 -6.64 4.15
C VAL A 212 26.28 -6.41 3.06
N ASN A 213 25.88 -6.46 1.80
CA ASN A 213 26.75 -6.10 0.70
C ASN A 213 26.75 -4.57 0.58
N ASN A 214 27.80 -3.93 1.10
CA ASN A 214 27.96 -2.47 1.09
C ASN A 214 28.38 -1.90 -0.29
N GLN A 215 28.22 -2.67 -1.38
CA GLN A 215 28.62 -2.30 -2.75
C GLN A 215 27.45 -1.91 -3.66
N LEU A 216 26.32 -1.42 -3.11
CA LEU A 216 25.21 -0.86 -3.90
C LEU A 216 25.00 0.61 -3.56
#